data_26c51840e90430cf46be785369461773
#
_entry.id   26c51840e90430cf46be785369461773
#
_cell.length_a   1.000
_cell.length_b   1.000
_cell.length_c   1.000
_cell.angle_alpha   90.00
_cell.angle_beta   90.00
_cell.angle_gamma   90.00
#
_symmetry.space_group_name_H-M   'P 1'
#
loop_
_entity.id
_entity.type
_entity.pdbx_description
1 polymer ?
#
loop_
_entity_poly.entity_id
_entity_poly.type
_entity_poly.pdbx_seq_one_letter_code
_entity_poly.pdbx_strand_id
1 'polypeptide(L)'
;MSENLIIFNARIVTPIGFSARKGEEMSQLQVIENGTVEVTKGIITYVGENRGEDRDGYYQHYWHYNARGHCLLPGFVDSHTHFVFGGERSEEFSWRLNGESYMSIMERGGGIASTVKATRQMNFLKLRSAAEGFLKRMSTMGVTTVEGKSGYGLDRETELLQLKVMRSLNNTEHKRVDIVSTFLGAHALPEEYAGRSDEYIDFLIREMLPLVRDGALAE
;
A
#
# COMPACT_ATOMS: atom_id res chain seq x y z
N MET A 1 23.90 8.22 1.83
CA MET A 1 23.66 8.12 3.29
C MET A 1 24.20 6.77 3.75
N SER A 2 24.67 6.65 4.98
CA SER A 2 25.11 5.35 5.51
C SER A 2 23.92 4.38 5.50
N GLU A 3 24.09 3.20 4.90
CA GLU A 3 23.09 2.13 4.91
C GLU A 3 23.00 1.44 6.30
N ASN A 4 23.76 1.93 7.26
CA ASN A 4 23.85 1.38 8.60
C ASN A 4 23.16 2.33 9.59
N LEU A 5 22.31 1.78 10.45
CA LEU A 5 21.53 2.51 11.45
C LEU A 5 21.51 1.73 12.76
N ILE A 6 21.69 2.42 13.87
CA ILE A 6 21.38 1.90 15.20
C ILE A 6 20.28 2.74 15.83
N ILE A 7 19.22 2.08 16.28
CA ILE A 7 18.15 2.66 17.10
C ILE A 7 18.27 2.11 18.49
N PHE A 8 18.46 2.95 19.48
CA PHE A 8 18.63 2.55 20.89
C PHE A 8 17.67 3.29 21.80
N ASN A 9 17.53 2.82 23.05
CA ASN A 9 16.55 3.32 24.02
C ASN A 9 15.11 3.26 23.48
N ALA A 10 14.75 2.20 22.76
CA ALA A 10 13.41 2.01 22.21
C ALA A 10 12.61 1.02 23.05
N ARG A 11 11.29 1.29 23.20
CA ARG A 11 10.35 0.24 23.60
C ARG A 11 9.95 -0.51 22.32
N ILE A 12 10.53 -1.69 22.12
CA ILE A 12 10.32 -2.47 20.90
C ILE A 12 9.10 -3.37 21.09
N VAL A 13 8.16 -3.31 20.15
CA VAL A 13 7.00 -4.20 20.09
C VAL A 13 6.99 -4.90 18.73
N THR A 14 7.12 -6.23 18.74
CA THR A 14 7.26 -7.01 17.49
C THR A 14 6.52 -8.34 17.59
N PRO A 15 6.06 -8.93 16.48
CA PRO A 15 5.55 -10.29 16.47
C PRO A 15 6.60 -11.30 16.92
N ILE A 16 6.15 -12.41 17.51
CA ILE A 16 7.04 -13.48 17.97
C ILE A 16 7.35 -14.44 16.82
N GLY A 17 8.64 -14.76 16.63
CA GLY A 17 9.10 -15.76 15.66
C GLY A 17 9.29 -15.22 14.25
N PHE A 18 9.58 -16.14 13.30
CA PHE A 18 10.00 -15.83 11.93
C PHE A 18 8.99 -16.29 10.86
N SER A 19 7.81 -16.76 11.28
CA SER A 19 6.75 -17.22 10.39
C SER A 19 5.45 -16.48 10.64
N ALA A 20 4.58 -16.43 9.63
CA ALA A 20 3.26 -15.85 9.76
C ALA A 20 2.45 -16.52 10.87
N ARG A 21 1.88 -15.72 11.77
CA ARG A 21 1.01 -16.17 12.84
C ARG A 21 -0.43 -16.25 12.38
N LYS A 22 -1.22 -17.16 12.97
CA LYS A 22 -2.61 -17.41 12.60
C LYS A 22 -3.50 -17.47 13.84
N GLY A 23 -4.76 -17.05 13.69
CA GLY A 23 -5.74 -17.12 14.76
C GLY A 23 -5.31 -16.37 16.02
N GLU A 24 -5.43 -17.00 17.18
CA GLU A 24 -5.09 -16.41 18.48
C GLU A 24 -3.60 -16.07 18.63
N GLU A 25 -2.72 -16.75 17.89
CA GLU A 25 -1.29 -16.44 17.92
C GLU A 25 -0.95 -15.06 17.39
N MET A 26 -1.84 -14.44 16.59
CA MET A 26 -1.65 -13.09 16.06
C MET A 26 -1.62 -12.01 17.16
N SER A 27 -2.19 -12.29 18.34
CA SER A 27 -2.15 -11.40 19.49
C SER A 27 -0.87 -11.51 20.32
N GLN A 28 -0.02 -12.49 20.04
CA GLN A 28 1.21 -12.71 20.78
C GLN A 28 2.31 -11.78 20.29
N LEU A 29 2.69 -10.82 21.13
CA LEU A 29 3.73 -9.85 20.84
C LEU A 29 4.88 -10.00 21.83
N GLN A 30 6.09 -9.80 21.34
CA GLN A 30 7.26 -9.59 22.19
C GLN A 30 7.39 -8.10 22.48
N VAL A 31 7.56 -7.75 23.74
CA VAL A 31 7.83 -6.38 24.19
C VAL A 31 9.20 -6.35 24.86
N ILE A 32 10.09 -5.49 24.38
CA ILE A 32 11.40 -5.21 24.96
C ILE A 32 11.34 -3.76 25.43
N GLU A 33 11.28 -3.53 26.74
CA GLU A 33 11.00 -2.20 27.33
C GLU A 33 12.12 -1.18 27.04
N ASN A 34 13.35 -1.65 26.98
CA ASN A 34 14.51 -0.81 26.61
C ASN A 34 15.38 -1.62 25.65
N GLY A 35 15.24 -1.37 24.38
CA GLY A 35 15.84 -2.19 23.33
C GLY A 35 16.69 -1.42 22.34
N THR A 36 17.46 -2.20 21.58
CA THR A 36 18.27 -1.75 20.42
C THR A 36 17.86 -2.53 19.18
N VAL A 37 17.78 -1.82 18.05
CA VAL A 37 17.71 -2.40 16.71
C VAL A 37 18.93 -1.93 15.92
N GLU A 38 19.67 -2.90 15.35
CA GLU A 38 20.79 -2.62 14.44
C GLU A 38 20.38 -2.97 13.02
N VAL A 39 20.71 -2.08 12.09
CA VAL A 39 20.53 -2.28 10.66
C VAL A 39 21.87 -2.11 9.97
N THR A 40 22.30 -3.12 9.23
CA THR A 40 23.54 -3.10 8.46
C THR A 40 23.21 -3.36 6.99
N LYS A 41 23.59 -2.42 6.12
CA LYS A 41 23.30 -2.50 4.68
C LYS A 41 21.80 -2.73 4.38
N GLY A 42 20.93 -2.05 5.14
CA GLY A 42 19.48 -2.15 4.97
C GLY A 42 18.83 -3.41 5.59
N ILE A 43 19.62 -4.29 6.23
CA ILE A 43 19.11 -5.52 6.86
C ILE A 43 19.18 -5.39 8.37
N ILE A 44 18.11 -5.77 9.07
CA ILE A 44 18.08 -5.84 10.53
C ILE A 44 18.99 -6.98 10.97
N THR A 45 20.08 -6.66 11.70
CA THR A 45 21.08 -7.63 12.18
C THR A 45 20.96 -7.91 13.67
N TYR A 46 20.27 -7.06 14.41
CA TYR A 46 20.01 -7.25 15.83
C TYR A 46 18.68 -6.62 16.25
N VAL A 47 17.94 -7.33 17.07
CA VAL A 47 16.79 -6.82 17.83
C VAL A 47 16.87 -7.45 19.23
N GLY A 48 16.99 -6.65 20.28
CA GLY A 48 17.14 -7.18 21.64
C GLY A 48 17.30 -6.09 22.67
N GLU A 49 17.80 -6.49 23.84
CA GLU A 49 18.08 -5.59 24.95
C GLU A 49 19.04 -4.46 24.56
N ASN A 50 18.91 -3.33 25.23
CA ASN A 50 19.66 -2.13 24.91
C ASN A 50 21.17 -2.34 25.08
N ARG A 51 21.92 -2.13 24.01
CA ARG A 51 23.39 -2.19 23.99
C ARG A 51 24.06 -0.86 24.33
N GLY A 52 23.24 0.18 24.55
CA GLY A 52 23.73 1.53 24.86
C GLY A 52 24.27 2.27 23.65
N GLU A 53 24.78 3.47 23.91
CA GLU A 53 25.55 4.21 22.92
C GLU A 53 26.92 3.55 22.73
N ASP A 54 27.48 3.72 21.53
CA ASP A 54 28.75 3.14 21.11
C ASP A 54 29.90 3.53 22.07
N ARG A 55 30.22 2.65 23.01
CA ARG A 55 31.34 2.86 23.96
C ARG A 55 32.69 2.40 23.40
N ASP A 56 32.67 1.53 22.39
CA ASP A 56 33.84 0.83 21.89
C ASP A 56 34.21 1.25 20.45
N GLY A 57 33.52 2.23 19.87
CA GLY A 57 33.75 2.70 18.50
C GLY A 57 33.20 1.78 17.40
N TYR A 58 32.43 0.74 17.75
CA TYR A 58 31.91 -0.23 16.80
C TYR A 58 30.88 0.44 15.83
N TYR A 59 30.10 1.38 16.33
CA TYR A 59 29.04 2.03 15.55
C TYR A 59 29.48 3.36 14.91
N GLN A 60 30.76 3.68 14.81
CA GLN A 60 31.28 4.95 14.27
C GLN A 60 30.73 5.30 12.87
N HIS A 61 30.39 4.25 12.08
CA HIS A 61 29.88 4.39 10.71
C HIS A 61 28.37 4.20 10.62
N TYR A 62 27.65 4.13 11.76
CA TYR A 62 26.21 3.99 11.82
C TYR A 62 25.55 5.35 12.03
N TRP A 63 24.37 5.51 11.52
CA TRP A 63 23.46 6.56 11.95
C TRP A 63 22.91 6.19 13.33
N HIS A 64 22.98 7.13 14.28
CA HIS A 64 22.52 6.92 15.65
C HIS A 64 21.17 7.59 15.84
N TYR A 65 20.16 6.81 16.24
CA TYR A 65 18.84 7.30 16.59
C TYR A 65 18.48 6.90 18.02
N ASN A 66 18.39 7.89 18.89
CA ASN A 66 17.90 7.67 20.25
C ASN A 66 16.37 7.76 20.27
N ALA A 67 15.69 6.65 20.50
CA ALA A 67 14.23 6.59 20.54
C ALA A 67 13.62 7.21 21.82
N ARG A 68 14.43 7.48 22.85
CA ARG A 68 13.99 8.14 24.11
C ARG A 68 12.79 7.48 24.76
N GLY A 69 12.69 6.17 24.71
CA GLY A 69 11.58 5.39 25.24
C GLY A 69 10.33 5.33 24.37
N HIS A 70 10.36 5.94 23.15
CA HIS A 70 9.25 5.79 22.22
C HIS A 70 9.15 4.36 21.71
N CYS A 71 7.91 3.98 21.33
CA CYS A 71 7.68 2.67 20.74
C CYS A 71 8.30 2.58 19.34
N LEU A 72 8.95 1.44 19.09
CA LEU A 72 9.44 1.03 17.79
C LEU A 72 8.70 -0.23 17.36
N LEU A 73 8.06 -0.18 16.21
CA LEU A 73 7.30 -1.28 15.63
C LEU A 73 7.84 -1.60 14.23
N PRO A 74 7.64 -2.83 13.73
CA PRO A 74 7.78 -3.10 12.30
C PRO A 74 6.89 -2.16 11.49
N GLY A 75 7.34 -1.79 10.29
CA GLY A 75 6.52 -1.00 9.37
C GLY A 75 5.21 -1.71 9.05
N PHE A 76 4.11 -0.96 8.96
CA PHE A 76 2.80 -1.53 8.66
C PHE A 76 2.70 -1.93 7.19
N VAL A 77 2.01 -3.04 6.96
CA VAL A 77 1.64 -3.53 5.63
C VAL A 77 0.15 -3.33 5.45
N ASP A 78 -0.23 -2.50 4.47
CA ASP A 78 -1.63 -2.36 4.07
C ASP A 78 -1.92 -3.29 2.89
N SER A 79 -2.56 -4.41 3.18
CA SER A 79 -2.78 -5.50 2.24
C SER A 79 -4.03 -5.36 1.37
N HIS A 80 -4.72 -4.21 1.39
CA HIS A 80 -5.88 -3.99 0.52
C HIS A 80 -6.13 -2.50 0.27
N THR A 81 -5.53 -1.96 -0.78
CA THR A 81 -5.76 -0.57 -1.17
C THR A 81 -6.07 -0.43 -2.66
N HIS A 82 -6.80 0.65 -3.00
CA HIS A 82 -7.03 1.13 -4.37
C HIS A 82 -6.61 2.60 -4.43
N PHE A 83 -5.31 2.88 -4.27
CA PHE A 83 -4.83 4.25 -4.13
C PHE A 83 -4.58 4.97 -5.46
N VAL A 84 -4.70 4.27 -6.61
CA VAL A 84 -4.59 4.85 -7.95
C VAL A 84 -5.98 5.01 -8.56
N PHE A 85 -6.61 6.15 -8.35
CA PHE A 85 -7.94 6.44 -8.88
C PHE A 85 -8.13 7.95 -9.10
N GLY A 86 -9.17 8.31 -9.82
CA GLY A 86 -9.61 9.68 -10.08
C GLY A 86 -10.93 10.00 -9.37
N GLY A 87 -11.14 11.30 -9.15
CA GLY A 87 -12.36 11.81 -8.54
C GLY A 87 -12.37 11.71 -7.00
N GLU A 88 -13.42 12.23 -6.43
CA GLU A 88 -13.73 12.21 -5.00
C GLU A 88 -15.19 11.84 -4.79
N ARG A 89 -15.49 11.21 -3.67
CA ARG A 89 -16.85 10.77 -3.32
C ARG A 89 -17.28 11.36 -1.98
N SER A 90 -16.79 12.56 -1.66
CA SER A 90 -17.07 13.24 -0.39
C SER A 90 -18.55 13.55 -0.21
N GLU A 91 -19.28 13.86 -1.29
CA GLU A 91 -20.73 14.11 -1.24
C GLU A 91 -21.52 12.88 -0.81
N GLU A 92 -21.09 11.67 -1.20
CA GLU A 92 -21.76 10.42 -0.80
C GLU A 92 -21.72 10.22 0.71
N PHE A 93 -20.69 10.72 1.38
CA PHE A 93 -20.65 10.69 2.85
C PHE A 93 -21.77 11.52 3.46
N SER A 94 -22.02 12.72 2.91
CA SER A 94 -23.14 13.57 3.35
C SER A 94 -24.50 12.92 3.09
N TRP A 95 -24.68 12.24 1.96
CA TRP A 95 -25.91 11.52 1.65
C TRP A 95 -26.16 10.36 2.63
N ARG A 96 -25.12 9.62 2.98
CA ARG A 96 -25.20 8.55 3.99
C ARG A 96 -25.55 9.09 5.38
N LEU A 97 -24.98 10.21 5.78
CA LEU A 97 -25.34 10.87 7.05
C LEU A 97 -26.81 11.31 7.07
N ASN A 98 -27.38 11.66 5.92
CA ASN A 98 -28.80 12.00 5.76
C ASN A 98 -29.72 10.75 5.65
N GLY A 99 -29.16 9.54 5.82
CA GLY A 99 -29.93 8.30 5.83
C GLY A 99 -30.20 7.70 4.46
N GLU A 100 -29.54 8.19 3.40
CA GLU A 100 -29.70 7.59 2.07
C GLU A 100 -29.11 6.17 2.02
N SER A 101 -29.84 5.26 1.35
CA SER A 101 -29.38 3.90 1.16
C SER A 101 -28.26 3.83 0.14
N TYR A 102 -27.45 2.77 0.20
CA TYR A 102 -26.42 2.51 -0.81
C TYR A 102 -27.01 2.43 -2.23
N MET A 103 -28.18 1.81 -2.38
CA MET A 103 -28.86 1.70 -3.69
C MET A 103 -29.26 3.06 -4.24
N SER A 104 -29.84 3.96 -3.39
CA SER A 104 -30.17 5.33 -3.81
C SER A 104 -28.94 6.10 -4.29
N ILE A 105 -27.79 5.94 -3.62
CA ILE A 105 -26.51 6.56 -4.03
C ILE A 105 -26.06 6.02 -5.39
N MET A 106 -26.18 4.71 -5.61
CA MET A 106 -25.82 4.08 -6.89
C MET A 106 -26.73 4.55 -8.04
N GLU A 107 -28.05 4.66 -7.82
CA GLU A 107 -29.03 5.15 -8.79
C GLU A 107 -28.76 6.60 -9.24
N ARG A 108 -28.16 7.41 -8.38
CA ARG A 108 -27.69 8.78 -8.68
C ARG A 108 -26.37 8.81 -9.43
N GLY A 109 -25.81 7.67 -9.80
CA GLY A 109 -24.49 7.56 -10.47
C GLY A 109 -23.30 7.69 -9.52
N GLY A 110 -23.51 7.47 -8.22
CA GLY A 110 -22.46 7.36 -7.21
C GLY A 110 -21.80 5.97 -7.18
N GLY A 111 -21.10 5.69 -6.09
CA GLY A 111 -20.43 4.40 -5.90
C GLY A 111 -19.24 4.19 -6.83
N ILE A 112 -18.98 2.92 -7.13
CA ILE A 112 -17.84 2.51 -7.96
C ILE A 112 -17.91 3.10 -9.38
N ALA A 113 -19.11 3.22 -9.96
CA ALA A 113 -19.31 3.75 -11.30
C ALA A 113 -18.80 5.20 -11.43
N SER A 114 -19.05 6.04 -10.42
CA SER A 114 -18.52 7.40 -10.35
C SER A 114 -16.98 7.42 -10.35
N THR A 115 -16.36 6.58 -9.54
CA THR A 115 -14.89 6.46 -9.49
C THR A 115 -14.31 5.97 -10.81
N VAL A 116 -14.93 4.94 -11.43
CA VAL A 116 -14.51 4.43 -12.75
C VAL A 116 -14.56 5.52 -13.81
N LYS A 117 -15.69 6.23 -13.90
CA LYS A 117 -15.86 7.35 -14.85
C LYS A 117 -14.79 8.43 -14.63
N ALA A 118 -14.55 8.83 -13.41
CA ALA A 118 -13.54 9.84 -13.09
C ALA A 118 -12.11 9.35 -13.39
N THR A 119 -11.80 8.09 -13.09
CA THR A 119 -10.48 7.49 -13.33
C THR A 119 -10.18 7.42 -14.82
N ARG A 120 -11.14 7.01 -15.65
CA ARG A 120 -11.03 6.97 -17.13
C ARG A 120 -10.75 8.34 -17.76
N GLN A 121 -11.09 9.43 -17.06
CA GLN A 121 -10.83 10.80 -17.51
C GLN A 121 -9.45 11.33 -17.12
N MET A 122 -8.70 10.58 -16.30
CA MET A 122 -7.39 11.00 -15.84
C MET A 122 -6.29 10.54 -16.78
N ASN A 123 -5.26 11.35 -16.93
CA ASN A 123 -4.02 10.95 -17.58
C ASN A 123 -2.99 10.42 -16.57
N PHE A 124 -1.90 9.84 -17.09
CA PHE A 124 -0.82 9.27 -16.28
C PHE A 124 -0.28 10.25 -15.22
N LEU A 125 0.00 11.49 -15.59
CA LEU A 125 0.61 12.45 -14.66
C LEU A 125 -0.33 12.82 -13.52
N LYS A 126 -1.60 13.01 -13.80
CA LYS A 126 -2.61 13.33 -12.78
C LYS A 126 -2.83 12.15 -11.81
N LEU A 127 -2.99 10.93 -12.34
CA LEU A 127 -3.12 9.73 -11.51
C LEU A 127 -1.87 9.52 -10.66
N ARG A 128 -0.67 9.64 -11.23
CA ARG A 128 0.60 9.48 -10.52
C ARG A 128 0.73 10.50 -9.39
N SER A 129 0.44 11.77 -9.65
CA SER A 129 0.52 12.83 -8.63
C SER A 129 -0.46 12.62 -7.47
N ALA A 130 -1.71 12.22 -7.77
CA ALA A 130 -2.71 11.91 -6.75
C ALA A 130 -2.27 10.70 -5.89
N ALA A 131 -1.85 9.62 -6.54
CA ALA A 131 -1.38 8.41 -5.89
C ALA A 131 -0.14 8.64 -4.99
N GLU A 132 0.83 9.44 -5.45
CA GLU A 132 1.99 9.86 -4.66
C GLU A 132 1.58 10.60 -3.39
N GLY A 133 0.56 11.46 -3.47
CA GLY A 133 -0.03 12.14 -2.32
C GLY A 133 -0.63 11.18 -1.30
N PHE A 134 -1.30 10.09 -1.75
CA PHE A 134 -1.82 9.04 -0.86
C PHE A 134 -0.68 8.27 -0.18
N LEU A 135 0.31 7.81 -0.94
CA LEU A 135 1.47 7.09 -0.40
C LEU A 135 2.25 7.94 0.63
N LYS A 136 2.39 9.24 0.38
CA LYS A 136 3.00 10.16 1.36
C LYS A 136 2.22 10.18 2.68
N ARG A 137 0.89 10.27 2.63
CA ARG A 137 0.05 10.22 3.84
C ARG A 137 0.15 8.87 4.55
N MET A 138 0.08 7.76 3.83
CA MET A 138 0.23 6.40 4.39
C MET A 138 1.59 6.26 5.10
N SER A 139 2.67 6.74 4.48
CA SER A 139 4.00 6.67 5.10
C SER A 139 4.10 7.46 6.40
N THR A 140 3.39 8.59 6.54
CA THR A 140 3.35 9.35 7.81
C THR A 140 2.57 8.63 8.92
N MET A 141 1.77 7.63 8.57
CA MET A 141 1.05 6.75 9.51
C MET A 141 1.80 5.44 9.78
N GLY A 142 3.03 5.31 9.29
CA GLY A 142 3.88 4.14 9.53
C GLY A 142 3.71 3.01 8.53
N VAL A 143 2.95 3.20 7.44
CA VAL A 143 2.83 2.21 6.36
C VAL A 143 4.10 2.22 5.53
N THR A 144 4.72 1.06 5.36
CA THR A 144 5.95 0.86 4.58
C THR A 144 5.73 0.01 3.33
N THR A 145 4.64 -0.74 3.28
CA THR A 145 4.28 -1.59 2.15
C THR A 145 2.78 -1.54 1.92
N VAL A 146 2.35 -1.43 0.66
CA VAL A 146 0.94 -1.49 0.28
C VAL A 146 0.72 -2.50 -0.83
N GLU A 147 -0.37 -3.24 -0.76
CA GLU A 147 -0.94 -3.89 -1.94
C GLU A 147 -1.78 -2.86 -2.70
N GLY A 148 -1.32 -2.48 -3.88
CA GLY A 148 -2.04 -1.59 -4.79
C GLY A 148 -2.84 -2.39 -5.80
N LYS A 149 -4.17 -2.35 -5.68
CA LYS A 149 -5.08 -3.01 -6.62
C LYS A 149 -5.53 -2.03 -7.69
N SER A 150 -5.59 -2.48 -8.96
CA SER A 150 -6.34 -1.81 -10.02
C SER A 150 -7.84 -2.04 -9.83
N GLY A 151 -8.67 -1.90 -10.85
CA GLY A 151 -10.11 -2.21 -10.77
C GLY A 151 -11.01 -0.99 -10.73
N TYR A 152 -10.47 0.19 -11.03
CA TYR A 152 -11.25 1.39 -11.29
C TYR A 152 -11.11 1.89 -12.74
N GLY A 153 -10.48 1.10 -13.60
CA GLY A 153 -10.51 1.29 -15.04
C GLY A 153 -11.64 0.51 -15.68
N LEU A 154 -11.67 -0.78 -15.43
CA LEU A 154 -12.57 -1.78 -16.00
C LEU A 154 -12.56 -1.80 -17.53
N ASP A 155 -11.59 -1.15 -18.16
CA ASP A 155 -11.25 -1.18 -19.56
C ASP A 155 -9.74 -1.41 -19.74
N ARG A 156 -9.32 -1.70 -20.97
CA ARG A 156 -7.94 -2.05 -21.28
C ARG A 156 -6.96 -0.93 -20.96
N GLU A 157 -7.26 0.26 -21.42
CA GLU A 157 -6.35 1.41 -21.34
C GLU A 157 -6.15 1.85 -19.88
N THR A 158 -7.25 1.97 -19.15
CA THR A 158 -7.22 2.55 -17.80
C THR A 158 -6.69 1.56 -16.77
N GLU A 159 -7.01 0.26 -16.89
CA GLU A 159 -6.42 -0.77 -16.01
C GLU A 159 -4.89 -0.82 -16.17
N LEU A 160 -4.41 -0.87 -17.42
CA LEU A 160 -2.96 -0.83 -17.68
C LEU A 160 -2.33 0.48 -17.23
N LEU A 161 -3.06 1.61 -17.34
CA LEU A 161 -2.59 2.90 -16.87
C LEU A 161 -2.40 2.92 -15.35
N GLN A 162 -3.36 2.38 -14.57
CA GLN A 162 -3.25 2.28 -13.12
C GLN A 162 -2.01 1.45 -12.71
N LEU A 163 -1.82 0.28 -13.32
CA LEU A 163 -0.66 -0.58 -13.05
C LEU A 163 0.67 0.10 -13.43
N LYS A 164 0.73 0.79 -14.58
CA LYS A 164 1.90 1.57 -14.98
C LYS A 164 2.23 2.70 -14.01
N VAL A 165 1.22 3.35 -13.43
CA VAL A 165 1.40 4.36 -12.39
C VAL A 165 2.02 3.74 -11.15
N MET A 166 1.50 2.61 -10.66
CA MET A 166 2.04 1.88 -9.51
C MET A 166 3.51 1.50 -9.74
N ARG A 167 3.82 0.90 -10.88
CA ARG A 167 5.19 0.55 -11.26
C ARG A 167 6.11 1.76 -11.31
N SER A 168 5.65 2.88 -11.86
CA SER A 168 6.43 4.12 -11.92
C SER A 168 6.75 4.66 -10.52
N LEU A 169 5.80 4.60 -9.58
CA LEU A 169 5.98 5.03 -8.20
C LEU A 169 6.91 4.07 -7.43
N ASN A 170 6.78 2.76 -7.66
CA ASN A 170 7.62 1.76 -7.00
C ASN A 170 9.09 1.84 -7.46
N ASN A 171 9.36 2.27 -8.68
CA ASN A 171 10.70 2.43 -9.24
C ASN A 171 11.33 3.80 -8.99
N THR A 172 10.74 4.64 -8.14
CA THR A 172 11.32 5.93 -7.78
C THR A 172 12.47 5.75 -6.79
N GLU A 173 13.59 6.42 -7.03
CA GLU A 173 14.84 6.27 -6.25
C GLU A 173 14.67 6.52 -4.74
N HIS A 174 13.75 7.41 -4.37
CA HIS A 174 13.46 7.75 -2.97
C HIS A 174 12.03 7.36 -2.57
N LYS A 175 11.57 6.20 -3.02
CA LYS A 175 10.25 5.69 -2.63
C LYS A 175 10.14 5.57 -1.11
N ARG A 176 8.98 5.95 -0.58
CA ARG A 176 8.68 5.89 0.86
C ARG A 176 7.96 4.61 1.26
N VAL A 177 7.26 4.00 0.31
CA VAL A 177 6.40 2.84 0.51
C VAL A 177 6.66 1.89 -0.65
N ASP A 178 6.87 0.62 -0.35
CA ASP A 178 6.92 -0.45 -1.34
C ASP A 178 5.51 -0.77 -1.84
N ILE A 179 5.38 -0.99 -3.14
CA ILE A 179 4.10 -1.24 -3.78
C ILE A 179 4.13 -2.65 -4.40
N VAL A 180 3.23 -3.51 -3.92
CA VAL A 180 2.91 -4.78 -4.56
C VAL A 180 1.69 -4.54 -5.43
N SER A 181 1.85 -4.62 -6.75
CA SER A 181 0.79 -4.30 -7.70
C SER A 181 -0.07 -5.53 -7.98
N THR A 182 -1.38 -5.39 -7.84
CA THR A 182 -2.36 -6.45 -8.11
C THR A 182 -3.31 -6.01 -9.22
N PHE A 183 -3.43 -6.81 -10.28
CA PHE A 183 -4.47 -6.63 -11.29
C PHE A 183 -5.80 -7.14 -10.78
N LEU A 184 -6.79 -6.25 -10.67
CA LEU A 184 -8.15 -6.56 -10.24
C LEU A 184 -9.20 -6.11 -11.27
N GLY A 185 -9.02 -6.48 -12.53
CA GLY A 185 -9.97 -6.14 -13.60
C GLY A 185 -11.40 -6.62 -13.37
N ALA A 186 -11.57 -7.72 -12.64
CA ALA A 186 -12.90 -8.24 -12.26
C ALA A 186 -13.50 -7.58 -11.00
N HIS A 187 -13.10 -6.36 -10.65
CA HIS A 187 -13.60 -5.66 -9.46
C HIS A 187 -15.10 -5.32 -9.55
N ALA A 188 -15.58 -5.00 -10.74
CA ALA A 188 -16.99 -4.80 -11.04
C ALA A 188 -17.25 -5.11 -12.53
N LEU A 189 -18.52 -5.26 -12.88
CA LEU A 189 -18.94 -5.35 -14.29
C LEU A 189 -19.12 -3.91 -14.83
N PRO A 190 -18.36 -3.49 -15.85
CA PRO A 190 -18.55 -2.16 -16.43
C PRO A 190 -19.85 -2.07 -17.23
N GLU A 191 -20.36 -0.85 -17.37
CA GLU A 191 -21.66 -0.58 -18.00
C GLU A 191 -21.76 -1.12 -19.43
N GLU A 192 -20.67 -1.03 -20.21
CA GLU A 192 -20.57 -1.54 -21.57
C GLU A 192 -20.74 -3.07 -21.68
N TYR A 193 -20.59 -3.80 -20.57
CA TYR A 193 -20.83 -5.24 -20.49
C TYR A 193 -22.08 -5.60 -19.67
N ALA A 194 -22.98 -4.66 -19.41
CA ALA A 194 -24.20 -4.93 -18.65
C ALA A 194 -24.97 -6.13 -19.22
N GLY A 195 -25.24 -7.14 -18.37
CA GLY A 195 -25.89 -8.39 -18.75
C GLY A 195 -25.01 -9.39 -19.52
N ARG A 196 -23.71 -9.10 -19.72
CA ARG A 196 -22.77 -9.93 -20.49
C ARG A 196 -21.51 -10.23 -19.69
N SER A 197 -21.68 -10.72 -18.45
CA SER A 197 -20.58 -11.00 -17.53
C SER A 197 -19.54 -11.98 -18.08
N ASP A 198 -20.01 -13.02 -18.79
CA ASP A 198 -19.13 -14.04 -19.34
C ASP A 198 -18.22 -13.47 -20.45
N GLU A 199 -18.75 -12.58 -21.28
CA GLU A 199 -17.96 -11.88 -22.31
C GLU A 199 -16.88 -10.99 -21.66
N TYR A 200 -17.22 -10.31 -20.55
CA TYR A 200 -16.24 -9.52 -19.81
C TYR A 200 -15.14 -10.38 -19.19
N ILE A 201 -15.49 -11.52 -18.61
CA ILE A 201 -14.50 -12.47 -18.08
C ILE A 201 -13.62 -13.03 -19.20
N ASP A 202 -14.19 -13.36 -20.35
CA ASP A 202 -13.43 -13.79 -21.53
C ASP A 202 -12.44 -12.72 -21.99
N PHE A 203 -12.85 -11.45 -22.04
CA PHE A 203 -11.97 -10.31 -22.31
C PHE A 203 -10.81 -10.23 -21.30
N LEU A 204 -11.12 -10.36 -20.00
CA LEU A 204 -10.07 -10.32 -18.95
C LEU A 204 -9.06 -11.46 -19.14
N ILE A 205 -9.55 -12.68 -19.40
CA ILE A 205 -8.69 -13.88 -19.52
C ILE A 205 -7.86 -13.82 -20.82
N ARG A 206 -8.48 -13.48 -21.93
CA ARG A 206 -7.84 -13.62 -23.26
C ARG A 206 -7.01 -12.41 -23.65
N GLU A 207 -7.38 -11.23 -23.18
CA GLU A 207 -6.69 -9.99 -23.56
C GLU A 207 -5.91 -9.38 -22.40
N MET A 208 -6.54 -9.19 -21.24
CA MET A 208 -5.93 -8.44 -20.16
C MET A 208 -4.82 -9.20 -19.42
N LEU A 209 -5.08 -10.43 -19.03
CA LEU A 209 -4.08 -11.23 -18.29
C LEU A 209 -2.77 -11.42 -19.06
N PRO A 210 -2.78 -11.73 -20.38
CA PRO A 210 -1.54 -11.77 -21.16
C PRO A 210 -0.78 -10.44 -21.16
N LEU A 211 -1.48 -9.31 -21.34
CA LEU A 211 -0.86 -7.99 -21.36
C LEU A 211 -0.22 -7.61 -20.01
N VAL A 212 -0.90 -7.93 -18.92
CA VAL A 212 -0.38 -7.67 -17.55
C VAL A 212 0.85 -8.52 -17.28
N ARG A 213 0.80 -9.83 -17.60
CA ARG A 213 1.90 -10.76 -17.45
C ARG A 213 3.10 -10.37 -18.29
N ASP A 214 2.90 -10.15 -19.59
CA ASP A 214 3.98 -9.87 -20.53
C ASP A 214 4.61 -8.48 -20.31
N GLY A 215 3.82 -7.56 -19.76
CA GLY A 215 4.30 -6.25 -19.29
C GLY A 215 4.94 -6.28 -17.91
N ALA A 216 4.90 -7.40 -17.17
CA ALA A 216 5.31 -7.50 -15.76
C ALA A 216 4.73 -6.36 -14.91
N LEU A 217 3.43 -6.09 -15.06
CA LEU A 217 2.75 -4.94 -14.44
C LEU A 217 2.13 -5.25 -13.08
N ALA A 218 1.90 -6.52 -12.77
CA ALA A 218 1.40 -7.01 -11.48
C ALA A 218 2.13 -8.28 -11.08
N GLU A 219 2.09 -8.59 -9.76
CA GLU A 219 2.66 -9.79 -9.14
C GLU A 219 1.59 -10.89 -8.97
#